data_a13d6338432797ec760409c7e4c097ca
#
_entry.id   a13d6338432797ec760409c7e4c097ca
#
_cell.length_a   1.000
_cell.length_b   1.000
_cell.length_c   1.000
_cell.angle_alpha   90.00
_cell.angle_beta   90.00
_cell.angle_gamma   90.00
#
_symmetry.space_group_name_H-M   'P 1'
#
loop_
_entity.id
_entity.type
_entity.pdbx_description
1 polymer ?
#
loop_
_entity_poly.entity_id
_entity_poly.type
_entity_poly.pdbx_seq_one_letter_code
_entity_poly.pdbx_strand_id
1 'polypeptide(L)'
;MRVHGRGEPVFRDDPRFKELLAHFPAIDPWTHGLRAVVVVRAELIRDTCGYAVPYMAYEGERDLHERRFAREDDASLDAYFTKKEHVATSLDGLPGLPLPLPPSTM
;
A
#
# COMPACT_ATOMS: atom_id res chain seq x y z
N MET A 1 -19.16 5.99 -2.78
CA MET A 1 -18.82 5.50 -4.14
C MET A 1 -18.09 4.17 -4.02
N ARG A 2 -18.41 3.23 -4.92
CA ARG A 2 -17.74 1.92 -5.02
C ARG A 2 -17.26 1.71 -6.45
N VAL A 3 -15.99 1.36 -6.60
CA VAL A 3 -15.38 1.07 -7.89
C VAL A 3 -15.11 -0.44 -7.95
N HIS A 4 -15.61 -1.10 -8.98
CA HIS A 4 -15.32 -2.49 -9.30
C HIS A 4 -14.42 -2.52 -10.53
N GLY A 5 -13.44 -3.36 -10.51
CA GLY A 5 -12.49 -3.47 -11.61
C GLY A 5 -11.39 -4.46 -11.33
N ARG A 6 -10.37 -4.44 -12.18
CA ARG A 6 -9.18 -5.29 -12.06
C ARG A 6 -8.04 -4.48 -11.47
N GLY A 7 -7.51 -4.94 -10.33
CA GLY A 7 -6.36 -4.35 -9.68
C GLY A 7 -5.05 -4.96 -10.19
N GLU A 8 -4.09 -4.10 -10.49
CA GLU A 8 -2.71 -4.48 -10.85
C GLU A 8 -1.76 -3.84 -9.83
N PRO A 9 -1.04 -4.62 -9.03
CA PRO A 9 0.00 -4.07 -8.16
C PRO A 9 1.23 -3.69 -9.00
N VAL A 10 1.69 -2.46 -8.84
CA VAL A 10 2.91 -1.93 -9.44
C VAL A 10 3.93 -1.78 -8.34
N PHE A 11 4.93 -2.66 -8.29
CA PHE A 11 5.96 -2.68 -7.28
C PHE A 11 7.09 -1.67 -7.57
N ARG A 12 7.99 -1.47 -6.60
CA ARG A 12 9.05 -0.46 -6.64
C ARG A 12 10.04 -0.61 -7.80
N ASP A 13 10.24 -1.82 -8.30
CA ASP A 13 11.13 -2.13 -9.43
C ASP A 13 10.47 -1.92 -10.81
N ASP A 14 9.15 -1.68 -10.84
CA ASP A 14 8.44 -1.35 -12.08
C ASP A 14 8.76 0.09 -12.52
N PRO A 15 9.13 0.33 -13.79
CA PRO A 15 9.41 1.67 -14.31
C PRO A 15 8.29 2.69 -14.11
N ARG A 16 7.03 2.24 -14.04
CA ARG A 16 5.85 3.09 -13.83
C ARG A 16 5.69 3.55 -12.38
N PHE A 17 6.34 2.90 -11.42
CA PHE A 17 6.13 3.14 -9.99
C PHE A 17 6.34 4.60 -9.62
N LYS A 18 7.45 5.19 -10.05
CA LYS A 18 7.79 6.59 -9.73
C LYS A 18 6.79 7.59 -10.29
N GLU A 19 6.32 7.37 -11.53
CA GLU A 19 5.32 8.21 -12.17
C GLU A 19 3.98 8.12 -11.45
N LEU A 20 3.53 6.92 -11.13
CA LEU A 20 2.30 6.68 -10.38
C LEU A 20 2.35 7.29 -8.99
N LEU A 21 3.50 7.22 -8.33
CA LEU A 21 3.68 7.77 -7.00
C LEU A 21 3.54 9.30 -6.96
N ALA A 22 3.83 9.99 -8.05
CA ALA A 22 3.68 11.44 -8.16
C ALA A 22 2.23 11.93 -7.96
N HIS A 23 1.23 11.03 -8.09
CA HIS A 23 -0.16 11.33 -7.76
C HIS A 23 -0.46 11.39 -6.25
N PHE A 24 0.52 11.05 -5.40
CA PHE A 24 0.38 11.04 -3.93
C PHE A 24 1.34 12.04 -3.28
N PRO A 25 1.00 13.33 -3.21
CA PRO A 25 1.95 14.38 -2.82
C PRO A 25 2.42 14.32 -1.35
N ALA A 26 1.72 13.62 -0.48
CA ALA A 26 2.03 13.55 0.96
C ALA A 26 2.63 12.19 1.37
N ILE A 27 3.48 11.60 0.51
CA ILE A 27 3.94 10.22 0.70
C ILE A 27 5.29 10.11 1.43
N ASP A 28 6.07 11.19 1.55
CA ASP A 28 7.43 11.16 2.08
C ASP A 28 7.58 10.47 3.45
N PRO A 29 6.68 10.66 4.44
CA PRO A 29 6.79 9.96 5.73
C PRO A 29 6.64 8.44 5.62
N TRP A 30 6.14 7.95 4.50
CA TRP A 30 5.82 6.54 4.26
C TRP A 30 6.83 5.83 3.36
N THR A 31 7.92 6.51 2.96
CA THR A 31 8.85 6.05 1.94
C THR A 31 9.29 4.60 2.13
N HIS A 32 9.80 4.25 3.31
CA HIS A 32 10.24 2.88 3.59
C HIS A 32 9.09 1.87 3.74
N GLY A 33 7.92 2.33 4.10
CA GLY A 33 6.72 1.49 4.22
C GLY A 33 5.98 1.24 2.92
N LEU A 34 6.30 1.98 1.86
CA LEU A 34 5.66 1.82 0.56
C LEU A 34 6.10 0.52 -0.12
N ARG A 35 5.14 -0.25 -0.56
CA ARG A 35 5.37 -1.55 -1.21
C ARG A 35 4.98 -1.56 -2.66
N ALA A 36 3.81 -1.00 -2.96
CA ALA A 36 3.26 -0.97 -4.30
C ALA A 36 2.27 0.19 -4.46
N VAL A 37 2.04 0.58 -5.69
CA VAL A 37 0.86 1.34 -6.11
C VAL A 37 -0.08 0.36 -6.81
N VAL A 38 -1.34 0.35 -6.42
CA VAL A 38 -2.35 -0.50 -7.08
C VAL A 38 -3.10 0.34 -8.10
N VAL A 39 -2.99 -0.04 -9.36
CA VAL A 39 -3.76 0.54 -10.47
C VAL A 39 -5.04 -0.26 -10.64
N VAL A 40 -6.19 0.38 -10.51
CA VAL A 40 -7.49 -0.27 -10.72
C VAL A 40 -8.08 0.20 -12.05
N ARG A 41 -8.30 -0.74 -12.97
CA ARG A 41 -9.05 -0.50 -14.21
C ARG A 41 -10.53 -0.62 -13.89
N ALA A 42 -11.22 0.51 -13.80
CA ALA A 42 -12.63 0.56 -13.43
C ALA A 42 -13.51 -0.04 -14.53
N GLU A 43 -14.33 -1.03 -14.16
CA GLU A 43 -15.33 -1.67 -15.04
C GLU A 43 -16.75 -1.23 -14.68
N LEU A 44 -16.99 -0.92 -13.40
CA LEU A 44 -18.28 -0.50 -12.88
C LEU A 44 -18.10 0.46 -11.72
N ILE A 45 -18.82 1.58 -11.76
CA ILE A 45 -18.86 2.56 -10.67
C ILE A 45 -20.29 2.65 -10.16
N ARG A 46 -20.46 2.55 -8.84
CA ARG A 46 -21.75 2.65 -8.15
C ARG A 46 -21.66 3.57 -6.94
N ASP A 47 -22.78 4.22 -6.65
CA ASP A 47 -22.96 4.91 -5.39
C ASP A 47 -23.79 4.06 -4.42
N THR A 48 -23.57 4.27 -3.14
CA THR A 48 -24.37 3.70 -2.05
C THR A 48 -24.74 4.82 -1.09
N CYS A 49 -25.94 4.81 -0.55
CA CYS A 49 -26.33 5.77 0.47
C CYS A 49 -25.69 5.41 1.82
N GLY A 50 -25.42 6.44 2.63
CA GLY A 50 -24.87 6.31 3.97
C GLY A 50 -25.90 6.58 5.10
N TYR A 51 -27.19 6.43 4.85
CA TYR A 51 -28.25 6.83 5.81
C TYR A 51 -28.17 6.08 7.15
N ALA A 52 -27.68 4.85 7.15
CA ALA A 52 -27.51 4.06 8.36
C ALA A 52 -26.11 4.18 9.00
N VAL A 53 -25.22 4.97 8.41
CA VAL A 53 -23.89 5.21 8.98
C VAL A 53 -24.01 6.22 10.12
N PRO A 54 -23.52 5.90 11.33
CA PRO A 54 -23.59 6.83 12.46
C PRO A 54 -22.69 8.05 12.24
N TYR A 55 -23.09 9.18 12.81
CA TYR A 55 -22.21 10.35 12.87
C TYR A 55 -21.04 10.08 13.80
N MET A 56 -19.85 10.45 13.37
CA MET A 56 -18.61 10.30 14.13
C MET A 56 -17.81 11.59 14.07
N ALA A 57 -17.21 11.98 15.21
CA ALA A 57 -16.28 13.10 15.27
C ALA A 57 -14.87 12.64 14.81
N TYR A 58 -14.22 13.45 13.97
CA TYR A 58 -12.82 13.26 13.66
C TYR A 58 -11.96 13.82 14.80
N GLU A 59 -11.14 12.98 15.43
CA GLU A 59 -10.26 13.36 16.54
C GLU A 59 -8.82 13.67 16.09
N GLY A 60 -8.38 13.07 15.01
CA GLY A 60 -7.04 13.28 14.47
C GLY A 60 -6.47 12.04 13.76
N GLU A 61 -5.34 12.23 13.11
CA GLU A 61 -4.58 11.15 12.48
C GLU A 61 -3.76 10.36 13.49
N ARG A 62 -3.51 9.09 13.19
CA ARG A 62 -2.53 8.27 13.91
C ARG A 62 -1.18 8.37 13.21
N ASP A 63 -0.16 8.71 13.96
CA ASP A 63 1.23 8.84 13.49
C ASP A 63 2.09 7.58 13.73
N LEU A 64 1.47 6.46 14.12
CA LEU A 64 2.19 5.24 14.48
C LEU A 64 3.00 4.65 13.31
N HIS A 65 2.44 4.65 12.10
CA HIS A 65 3.14 4.18 10.91
C HIS A 65 4.30 5.10 10.55
N GLU A 66 4.06 6.41 10.54
CA GLU A 66 5.10 7.40 10.25
C GLU A 66 6.29 7.26 11.20
N ARG A 67 6.02 7.20 12.52
CA ARG A 67 7.05 7.01 13.55
C ARG A 67 7.79 5.68 13.41
N ARG A 68 7.09 4.62 12.98
CA ARG A 68 7.72 3.33 12.73
C ARG A 68 8.64 3.42 11.53
N PHE A 69 8.13 3.83 10.37
CA PHE A 69 8.88 3.83 9.12
C PHE A 69 10.02 4.84 9.10
N ALA A 70 9.95 5.93 9.88
CA ALA A 70 11.05 6.84 10.08
C ALA A 70 12.30 6.19 10.74
N ARG A 71 12.14 5.04 11.39
CA ARG A 71 13.21 4.28 12.07
C ARG A 71 13.67 3.05 11.31
N GLU A 72 12.98 2.72 10.23
CA GLU A 72 13.26 1.55 9.42
C GLU A 72 14.10 1.94 8.19
N ASP A 73 14.89 1.01 7.71
CA ASP A 73 15.55 1.06 6.41
C ASP A 73 15.14 -0.15 5.57
N ASP A 74 15.60 -0.21 4.34
CA ASP A 74 15.26 -1.32 3.43
C ASP A 74 15.70 -2.68 3.99
N ALA A 75 16.84 -2.74 4.65
CA ALA A 75 17.37 -3.99 5.21
C ALA A 75 16.55 -4.47 6.41
N SER A 76 16.13 -3.57 7.31
CA SER A 76 15.30 -3.92 8.48
C SER A 76 13.90 -4.36 8.07
N LEU A 77 13.32 -3.73 7.05
CA LEU A 77 12.02 -4.11 6.50
C LEU A 77 12.09 -5.46 5.78
N ASP A 78 13.14 -5.70 5.01
CA ASP A 78 13.37 -6.99 4.35
C ASP A 78 13.47 -8.12 5.37
N ALA A 79 14.25 -7.93 6.43
CA ALA A 79 14.38 -8.88 7.52
C ALA A 79 13.04 -9.12 8.24
N TYR A 80 12.24 -8.08 8.43
CA TYR A 80 10.92 -8.18 9.03
C TYR A 80 9.96 -9.01 8.16
N PHE A 81 9.86 -8.69 6.88
CA PHE A 81 8.93 -9.38 5.97
C PHE A 81 9.35 -10.80 5.65
N THR A 82 10.66 -11.08 5.57
CA THR A 82 11.17 -12.44 5.35
C THR A 82 10.78 -13.42 6.47
N LYS A 83 10.60 -12.92 7.69
CA LYS A 83 10.11 -13.71 8.84
C LYS A 83 8.61 -13.99 8.80
N LYS A 84 7.87 -13.38 7.88
CA LYS A 84 6.41 -13.48 7.79
C LYS A 84 6.01 -14.31 6.57
N GLU A 85 5.90 -15.62 6.74
CA GLU A 85 5.56 -16.57 5.66
C GLU A 85 4.36 -16.14 4.81
N HIS A 86 3.32 -15.59 5.46
CA HIS A 86 2.10 -15.15 4.78
C HIS A 86 2.25 -13.89 3.91
N VAL A 87 3.41 -13.24 3.92
CA VAL A 87 3.66 -12.04 3.10
C VAL A 87 4.05 -12.43 1.68
N ALA A 88 4.81 -13.50 1.52
CA ALA A 88 5.26 -13.98 0.21
C ALA A 88 4.18 -14.80 -0.53
N THR A 89 3.30 -15.45 0.23
CA THR A 89 2.26 -16.34 -0.34
C THR A 89 0.97 -16.20 0.45
N SER A 90 -0.16 -16.08 -0.24
CA SER A 90 -1.48 -16.06 0.40
C SER A 90 -1.89 -17.43 0.93
N LEU A 91 -2.96 -17.50 1.75
CA LEU A 91 -3.48 -18.76 2.30
C LEU A 91 -3.92 -19.76 1.23
N ASP A 92 -4.32 -19.29 0.07
CA ASP A 92 -4.72 -20.08 -1.09
C ASP A 92 -3.59 -20.30 -2.11
N GLY A 93 -2.34 -19.98 -1.73
CA GLY A 93 -1.15 -20.28 -2.52
C GLY A 93 -0.82 -19.29 -3.63
N LEU A 94 -1.49 -18.13 -3.69
CA LEU A 94 -1.18 -17.11 -4.67
C LEU A 94 0.08 -16.31 -4.28
N PRO A 95 0.88 -15.84 -5.26
CA PRO A 95 2.05 -15.02 -4.97
C PRO A 95 1.64 -13.70 -4.31
N GLY A 96 2.33 -13.36 -3.24
CA GLY A 96 2.18 -12.11 -2.51
C GLY A 96 3.29 -11.11 -2.81
N LEU A 97 3.85 -10.52 -1.75
CA LEU A 97 4.93 -9.55 -1.87
C LEU A 97 6.22 -10.21 -2.40
N PRO A 98 6.88 -9.65 -3.44
CA PRO A 98 8.19 -10.11 -3.85
C PRO A 98 9.22 -9.88 -2.74
N LEU A 99 9.96 -10.93 -2.39
CA LEU A 99 11.04 -10.87 -1.41
C LEU A 99 12.36 -11.36 -2.01
N PRO A 100 13.49 -10.69 -1.78
CA PRO A 100 13.63 -9.43 -1.04
C PRO A 100 12.85 -8.28 -1.68
N LEU A 101 12.49 -7.29 -0.87
CA LEU A 101 11.81 -6.10 -1.37
C LEU A 101 12.73 -5.37 -2.37
N PRO A 102 12.20 -4.90 -3.51
CA PRO A 102 12.94 -3.98 -4.36
C PRO A 102 13.39 -2.74 -3.59
N PRO A 103 14.58 -2.20 -3.86
CA PRO A 103 15.10 -1.04 -3.14
C PRO A 103 14.14 0.15 -3.17
N SER A 104 14.11 0.89 -2.08
CA SER A 104 13.41 2.17 -1.99
C SER A 104 14.19 3.20 -2.83
N THR A 105 13.67 3.54 -3.99
CA THR A 105 14.31 4.47 -4.95
C THR A 105 13.90 5.93 -4.77
N MET A 106 13.25 6.22 -3.67
CA MET A 106 12.77 7.57 -3.38
C MET A 106 13.76 8.35 -2.55
#